data_699e145db08397c7518fb8d3e1896d66
#
_entry.id   699e145db08397c7518fb8d3e1896d66
#
_cell.length_a   1.000
_cell.length_b   1.000
_cell.length_c   1.000
_cell.angle_alpha   90.00
_cell.angle_beta   90.00
_cell.angle_gamma   90.00
#
_symmetry.space_group_name_H-M   'P 1'
#
loop_
_entity.id
_entity.type
_entity.pdbx_description
1 polymer ?
#
loop_
_entity_poly.entity_id
_entity_poly.type
_entity_poly.pdbx_seq_one_letter_code
_entity_poly.pdbx_strand_id
1 'polypeptide(L)'
;MTRGRRGGGPALSWVAAGLLLTTACVPESPARPGAPLVGQDGSVDWSVYHTAAQAHQIMRELEALYPDLVELESIGESIWGQDLLVATVTNPETGPHHEKPAMYVDGGIHSRELTGSQVALYWMAWLLNNYGSDSRVTELLDTRTFSIHPKFNPDGSDLVLEQDVFLRSTPRPVDVNGDGIPDSDPPEDLTGNGRILQMRVPDPDGSWFIDPDDSRIMRERTPESEGPFYSLITEGVDRNGDGVINSDGLGGIDMNRNWPRNWERWHLQPGSGDFPLSEPETYHVAHFLNRHRNVSLILHLHTSGGFIFRLPSAMDPAEFDENDEALVIHLADWYTRDTGRPVRPSAVHAVERRYGTLIQWAYSDFGVIGYVPEFSPPPAQWVPDYDEKGYVDESDWHRLNDEEFGGRYFSDWEPFDHPQLGPVEIGGWWRLFWGQNPPHPLLERELEVQIPWFLYMAEQTPMLEVDEPSVEAVEGAGETFEVRVTVRNIGFLPTNVTERGLVGREEDDGTVRLQVAEPPLVVLEVEGGEVVDGYHRRRIGHLAGGSPFSAGVGDREITLRFLVERREPGATIRATVHGEKGGTVRSDRIHLP
;
A
#
# COMPACT_ATOMS: atom_id res chain seq x y z
N MET A 1 47.99 -64.07 60.43
CA MET A 1 48.85 -64.52 59.30
C MET A 1 48.19 -64.09 58.00
N THR A 2 48.97 -63.40 57.13
CA THR A 2 48.81 -63.23 55.69
C THR A 2 47.69 -62.27 55.19
N ARG A 3 48.02 -61.07 54.99
CA ARG A 3 48.49 -60.37 53.76
C ARG A 3 47.50 -60.40 52.62
N GLY A 4 46.84 -59.26 52.37
CA GLY A 4 46.16 -58.89 51.13
C GLY A 4 46.85 -57.73 50.42
N ARG A 5 47.09 -57.88 49.16
CA ARG A 5 47.70 -56.88 48.24
C ARG A 5 46.66 -55.91 47.70
N ARG A 6 47.01 -54.63 47.67
CA ARG A 6 46.35 -53.58 46.92
C ARG A 6 46.79 -53.67 45.47
N GLY A 7 45.79 -53.62 44.53
CA GLY A 7 46.02 -53.45 43.11
C GLY A 7 45.47 -52.09 42.71
N GLY A 8 46.33 -51.28 42.11
CA GLY A 8 45.94 -49.99 41.54
C GLY A 8 45.27 -50.19 40.18
N GLY A 9 44.12 -49.55 39.97
CA GLY A 9 43.48 -49.47 38.69
C GLY A 9 43.85 -48.12 37.99
N PRO A 10 43.84 -48.05 36.65
CA PRO A 10 44.28 -46.89 35.94
C PRO A 10 43.20 -45.79 35.96
N ALA A 11 43.66 -44.54 36.03
CA ALA A 11 42.85 -43.36 35.94
C ALA A 11 42.26 -43.26 34.53
N LEU A 12 40.91 -43.26 34.41
CA LEU A 12 40.20 -42.86 33.20
C LEU A 12 40.17 -41.32 33.14
N SER A 13 40.89 -40.76 32.18
CA SER A 13 40.78 -39.39 31.77
C SER A 13 39.44 -39.23 31.04
N TRP A 14 38.54 -38.44 31.62
CA TRP A 14 37.32 -37.97 30.94
C TRP A 14 37.70 -36.90 29.94
N VAL A 15 37.66 -37.24 28.64
CA VAL A 15 37.61 -36.27 27.56
C VAL A 15 36.18 -35.74 27.55
N ALA A 16 36.00 -34.50 27.97
CA ALA A 16 34.76 -33.78 27.77
C ALA A 16 34.61 -33.51 26.27
N ALA A 17 33.82 -34.32 25.58
CA ALA A 17 33.32 -33.99 24.26
C ALA A 17 32.29 -32.88 24.46
N GLY A 18 32.68 -31.65 24.11
CA GLY A 18 31.76 -30.53 23.99
C GLY A 18 30.77 -30.84 22.85
N LEU A 19 29.52 -31.16 23.21
CA LEU A 19 28.41 -31.12 22.29
C LEU A 19 28.20 -29.64 21.93
N LEU A 20 28.68 -29.22 20.79
CA LEU A 20 28.19 -28.04 20.11
C LEU A 20 26.72 -28.36 19.79
N LEU A 21 25.81 -27.86 20.63
CA LEU A 21 24.41 -27.69 20.26
C LEU A 21 24.37 -26.64 19.14
N THR A 22 24.42 -27.11 17.91
CA THR A 22 23.89 -26.32 16.78
C THR A 22 22.40 -26.16 17.08
N THR A 23 22.02 -25.00 17.57
CA THR A 23 20.61 -24.57 17.53
C THR A 23 20.25 -24.43 16.05
N ALA A 24 19.80 -25.52 15.43
CA ALA A 24 19.00 -25.45 14.26
C ALA A 24 17.81 -24.52 14.63
N CYS A 25 17.72 -23.34 14.02
CA CYS A 25 16.51 -22.55 14.09
C CYS A 25 15.38 -23.44 13.57
N VAL A 26 14.60 -23.98 14.49
CA VAL A 26 13.31 -24.56 14.19
C VAL A 26 12.51 -23.41 13.54
N PRO A 27 11.90 -23.57 12.37
CA PRO A 27 10.93 -22.60 11.89
C PRO A 27 9.93 -22.41 13.03
N GLU A 28 9.66 -21.16 13.41
CA GLU A 28 8.71 -20.86 14.47
C GLU A 28 7.42 -21.61 14.17
N SER A 29 7.00 -22.44 15.14
CA SER A 29 5.78 -23.22 15.00
C SER A 29 4.66 -22.27 14.65
N PRO A 30 3.87 -22.55 13.61
CA PRO A 30 2.72 -21.71 13.26
C PRO A 30 1.88 -21.53 14.54
N ALA A 31 1.45 -20.30 14.80
CA ALA A 31 0.62 -19.99 15.96
C ALA A 31 -0.50 -21.03 16.05
N ARG A 32 -0.77 -21.53 17.26
CA ARG A 32 -1.81 -22.57 17.44
C ARG A 32 -3.11 -22.04 16.84
N PRO A 33 -3.79 -22.78 15.97
CA PRO A 33 -5.06 -22.34 15.42
C PRO A 33 -6.01 -21.87 16.54
N GLY A 34 -6.45 -20.61 16.48
CA GLY A 34 -7.36 -20.02 17.45
C GLY A 34 -6.70 -19.35 18.68
N ALA A 35 -5.37 -19.21 18.73
CA ALA A 35 -4.72 -18.34 19.71
C ALA A 35 -4.88 -16.87 19.26
N PRO A 36 -5.11 -15.91 20.20
CA PRO A 36 -5.13 -14.49 19.88
C PRO A 36 -3.79 -14.04 19.28
N LEU A 37 -3.85 -13.21 18.23
CA LEU A 37 -2.70 -12.56 17.60
C LEU A 37 -2.50 -11.12 18.10
N VAL A 38 -3.53 -10.54 18.72
CA VAL A 38 -3.50 -9.21 19.32
C VAL A 38 -3.51 -9.33 20.84
N GLY A 39 -2.55 -8.68 21.50
CA GLY A 39 -2.51 -8.56 22.95
C GLY A 39 -3.64 -7.69 23.49
N GLN A 40 -3.91 -7.76 24.80
CA GLN A 40 -4.93 -6.92 25.45
C GLN A 40 -4.60 -5.41 25.42
N ASP A 41 -3.36 -5.08 25.16
CA ASP A 41 -2.82 -3.74 24.97
C ASP A 41 -2.76 -3.31 23.48
N GLY A 42 -3.29 -4.12 22.58
CA GLY A 42 -3.27 -3.88 21.14
C GLY A 42 -1.94 -4.26 20.45
N SER A 43 -1.00 -4.86 21.18
CA SER A 43 0.27 -5.30 20.61
C SER A 43 0.09 -6.47 19.64
N VAL A 44 0.88 -6.47 18.55
CA VAL A 44 0.95 -7.53 17.54
C VAL A 44 2.42 -7.87 17.35
N ASP A 45 2.74 -9.10 17.01
CA ASP A 45 4.11 -9.48 16.63
C ASP A 45 4.42 -8.99 15.21
N TRP A 46 5.14 -7.89 15.12
CA TRP A 46 5.55 -7.29 13.85
C TRP A 46 6.87 -7.81 13.30
N SER A 47 7.51 -8.75 13.98
CA SER A 47 8.74 -9.38 13.50
C SER A 47 8.52 -10.43 12.42
N VAL A 48 7.25 -10.78 12.15
CA VAL A 48 6.84 -11.80 11.18
C VAL A 48 5.87 -11.25 10.12
N TYR A 49 5.86 -11.88 8.95
CA TYR A 49 4.86 -11.61 7.93
C TYR A 49 3.59 -12.44 8.16
N HIS A 50 2.42 -11.83 8.03
CA HIS A 50 1.14 -12.46 8.29
C HIS A 50 0.47 -12.97 7.00
N THR A 51 -0.08 -14.18 7.04
CA THR A 51 -0.97 -14.69 5.99
C THR A 51 -2.25 -13.85 5.91
N ALA A 52 -3.06 -14.05 4.87
CA ALA A 52 -4.35 -13.39 4.76
C ALA A 52 -5.26 -13.74 5.94
N ALA A 53 -5.32 -15.01 6.32
CA ALA A 53 -6.10 -15.48 7.46
C ALA A 53 -5.66 -14.83 8.78
N GLN A 54 -4.34 -14.71 9.01
CA GLN A 54 -3.78 -14.04 10.20
C GLN A 54 -4.05 -12.53 10.18
N ALA A 55 -3.87 -11.86 9.04
CA ALA A 55 -4.17 -10.44 8.89
C ALA A 55 -5.66 -10.15 9.18
N HIS A 56 -6.57 -10.95 8.62
CA HIS A 56 -7.99 -10.84 8.90
C HIS A 56 -8.35 -11.13 10.37
N GLN A 57 -7.65 -12.07 11.01
CA GLN A 57 -7.80 -12.33 12.45
C GLN A 57 -7.36 -11.11 13.26
N ILE A 58 -6.19 -10.53 12.97
CA ILE A 58 -5.71 -9.30 13.63
C ILE A 58 -6.71 -8.16 13.47
N MET A 59 -7.24 -7.94 12.26
CA MET A 59 -8.23 -6.90 12.02
C MET A 59 -9.49 -7.10 12.89
N ARG A 60 -10.02 -8.34 12.96
CA ARG A 60 -11.21 -8.65 13.79
C ARG A 60 -10.92 -8.52 15.29
N GLU A 61 -9.73 -8.90 15.75
CA GLU A 61 -9.33 -8.75 17.14
C GLU A 61 -9.14 -7.27 17.53
N LEU A 62 -8.58 -6.45 16.62
CA LEU A 62 -8.51 -4.99 16.79
C LEU A 62 -9.90 -4.34 16.80
N GLU A 63 -10.83 -4.76 15.92
CA GLU A 63 -12.22 -4.29 15.95
C GLU A 63 -12.89 -4.62 17.29
N ALA A 64 -12.68 -5.84 17.80
CA ALA A 64 -13.21 -6.24 19.09
C ALA A 64 -12.60 -5.48 20.27
N LEU A 65 -11.34 -5.05 20.16
CA LEU A 65 -10.64 -4.27 21.18
C LEU A 65 -11.02 -2.77 21.13
N TYR A 66 -11.26 -2.23 19.94
CA TYR A 66 -11.59 -0.82 19.68
C TYR A 66 -12.93 -0.65 18.94
N PRO A 67 -14.06 -1.18 19.49
CA PRO A 67 -15.33 -1.24 18.76
C PRO A 67 -15.94 0.13 18.43
N ASP A 68 -15.51 1.17 19.15
CA ASP A 68 -15.97 2.54 18.93
C ASP A 68 -15.14 3.30 17.88
N LEU A 69 -14.09 2.68 17.32
CA LEU A 69 -13.17 3.34 16.38
C LEU A 69 -13.02 2.60 15.04
N VAL A 70 -13.40 1.33 14.98
CA VAL A 70 -13.21 0.48 13.81
C VAL A 70 -14.51 -0.21 13.41
N GLU A 71 -14.75 -0.23 12.12
CA GLU A 71 -15.78 -1.05 11.47
C GLU A 71 -15.15 -1.82 10.32
N LEU A 72 -15.35 -3.14 10.27
CA LEU A 72 -14.87 -3.99 9.19
C LEU A 72 -15.99 -4.28 8.18
N GLU A 73 -15.70 -4.08 6.90
CA GLU A 73 -16.56 -4.46 5.78
C GLU A 73 -15.86 -5.51 4.89
N SER A 74 -16.54 -6.63 4.58
CA SER A 74 -16.15 -7.45 3.44
C SER A 74 -16.69 -6.80 2.17
N ILE A 75 -15.81 -6.30 1.32
CA ILE A 75 -16.21 -5.64 0.07
C ILE A 75 -16.48 -6.63 -1.06
N GLY A 76 -16.17 -7.90 -0.85
CA GLY A 76 -16.35 -9.01 -1.79
C GLY A 76 -15.39 -10.15 -1.52
N GLU A 77 -15.26 -11.05 -2.49
CA GLU A 77 -14.38 -12.20 -2.40
C GLU A 77 -13.32 -12.17 -3.51
N SER A 78 -12.13 -12.71 -3.21
CA SER A 78 -11.05 -12.95 -4.16
C SER A 78 -11.40 -14.05 -5.16
N ILE A 79 -10.53 -14.32 -6.12
CA ILE A 79 -10.76 -15.39 -7.10
C ILE A 79 -10.89 -16.80 -6.49
N TRP A 80 -10.26 -17.03 -5.32
CA TRP A 80 -10.39 -18.30 -4.58
C TRP A 80 -11.42 -18.24 -3.44
N GLY A 81 -12.17 -17.14 -3.33
CA GLY A 81 -13.26 -16.98 -2.35
C GLY A 81 -12.79 -16.56 -0.95
N GLN A 82 -11.62 -15.92 -0.83
CA GLN A 82 -11.21 -15.29 0.41
C GLN A 82 -11.87 -13.90 0.54
N ASP A 83 -12.27 -13.52 1.76
CA ASP A 83 -12.80 -12.18 2.04
C ASP A 83 -11.80 -11.08 1.65
N LEU A 84 -12.29 -10.01 1.04
CA LEU A 84 -11.56 -8.76 0.86
C LEU A 84 -12.02 -7.78 1.96
N LEU A 85 -11.29 -7.76 3.08
CA LEU A 85 -11.65 -6.94 4.24
C LEU A 85 -11.07 -5.53 4.14
N VAL A 86 -11.91 -4.53 4.35
CA VAL A 86 -11.54 -3.14 4.54
C VAL A 86 -11.91 -2.70 5.95
N ALA A 87 -10.98 -2.08 6.66
CA ALA A 87 -11.24 -1.43 7.94
C ALA A 87 -11.53 0.06 7.71
N THR A 88 -12.66 0.53 8.21
CA THR A 88 -12.96 1.95 8.36
C THR A 88 -12.58 2.37 9.78
N VAL A 89 -11.55 3.22 9.90
CA VAL A 89 -11.00 3.68 11.18
C VAL A 89 -11.29 5.17 11.34
N THR A 90 -12.08 5.54 12.33
CA THR A 90 -12.49 6.93 12.64
C THR A 90 -13.24 6.95 13.98
N ASN A 91 -13.35 8.10 14.64
CA ASN A 91 -14.26 8.26 15.78
C ASN A 91 -15.68 8.63 15.28
N PRO A 92 -16.67 7.73 15.30
CA PRO A 92 -18.03 8.00 14.81
C PRO A 92 -18.81 8.99 15.71
N GLU A 93 -18.39 9.22 16.95
CA GLU A 93 -19.04 10.19 17.85
C GLU A 93 -18.87 11.63 17.37
N THR A 94 -17.79 11.93 16.61
CA THR A 94 -17.55 13.25 16.03
C THR A 94 -18.14 13.41 14.63
N GLY A 95 -18.79 12.38 14.10
CA GLY A 95 -19.50 12.35 12.82
C GLY A 95 -19.27 11.04 12.06
N PRO A 96 -20.21 10.67 11.17
CA PRO A 96 -20.11 9.43 10.42
C PRO A 96 -18.94 9.46 9.42
N HIS A 97 -18.36 8.30 9.13
CA HIS A 97 -17.15 8.15 8.30
C HIS A 97 -17.26 8.83 6.92
N HIS A 98 -18.44 8.77 6.28
CA HIS A 98 -18.67 9.34 4.95
C HIS A 98 -18.86 10.88 4.95
N GLU A 99 -18.99 11.49 6.11
CA GLU A 99 -19.03 12.95 6.30
C GLU A 99 -17.69 13.56 6.67
N LYS A 100 -16.62 12.77 6.75
CA LYS A 100 -15.26 13.23 7.03
C LYS A 100 -14.37 13.08 5.79
N PRO A 101 -13.37 13.94 5.58
CA PRO A 101 -12.34 13.68 4.57
C PRO A 101 -11.67 12.33 4.79
N ALA A 102 -11.40 11.58 3.73
CA ALA A 102 -10.87 10.24 3.87
C ALA A 102 -9.55 10.03 3.13
N MET A 103 -8.73 9.11 3.69
CA MET A 103 -7.54 8.54 3.08
C MET A 103 -7.74 7.04 2.91
N TYR A 104 -7.47 6.52 1.70
CA TYR A 104 -7.46 5.09 1.42
C TYR A 104 -6.03 4.57 1.41
N VAL A 105 -5.80 3.45 2.09
CA VAL A 105 -4.48 2.80 2.19
C VAL A 105 -4.67 1.32 1.89
N ASP A 106 -3.98 0.82 0.89
CA ASP A 106 -3.98 -0.60 0.58
C ASP A 106 -2.56 -1.17 0.44
N GLY A 107 -2.45 -2.49 0.50
CA GLY A 107 -1.19 -3.18 0.29
C GLY A 107 -1.37 -4.60 -0.23
N GLY A 108 -0.34 -5.11 -0.89
CA GLY A 108 -0.31 -6.49 -1.36
C GLY A 108 -1.12 -6.75 -2.63
N ILE A 109 -1.27 -5.76 -3.54
CA ILE A 109 -1.84 -5.99 -4.87
C ILE A 109 -0.97 -6.98 -5.67
N HIS A 110 0.34 -6.94 -5.48
CA HIS A 110 1.24 -7.96 -5.99
C HIS A 110 1.56 -8.96 -4.89
N SER A 111 1.36 -10.22 -5.17
CA SER A 111 1.41 -11.33 -4.22
C SER A 111 2.70 -11.38 -3.38
N ARG A 112 3.87 -11.21 -4.01
CA ARG A 112 5.18 -11.29 -3.37
C ARG A 112 5.60 -10.03 -2.61
N GLU A 113 4.83 -8.94 -2.72
CA GLU A 113 5.13 -7.64 -2.11
C GLU A 113 4.51 -7.55 -0.71
N LEU A 114 4.98 -8.40 0.17
CA LEU A 114 4.40 -8.64 1.50
C LEU A 114 4.48 -7.43 2.43
N THR A 115 5.53 -6.61 2.29
CA THR A 115 5.78 -5.48 3.18
C THR A 115 4.70 -4.41 3.07
N GLY A 116 4.19 -4.13 1.85
CA GLY A 116 3.07 -3.20 1.67
C GLY A 116 1.84 -3.60 2.47
N SER A 117 1.53 -4.90 2.46
CA SER A 117 0.47 -5.51 3.25
C SER A 117 0.69 -5.32 4.77
N GLN A 118 1.93 -5.57 5.24
CA GLN A 118 2.29 -5.41 6.65
C GLN A 118 2.25 -3.94 7.10
N VAL A 119 2.70 -2.99 6.27
CA VAL A 119 2.64 -1.56 6.57
C VAL A 119 1.18 -1.10 6.71
N ALA A 120 0.27 -1.53 5.82
CA ALA A 120 -1.14 -1.18 5.92
C ALA A 120 -1.76 -1.71 7.23
N LEU A 121 -1.48 -2.97 7.60
CA LEU A 121 -1.96 -3.58 8.84
C LEU A 121 -1.36 -2.91 10.08
N TYR A 122 -0.06 -2.61 10.04
CA TYR A 122 0.65 -1.89 11.10
C TYR A 122 0.06 -0.49 11.30
N TRP A 123 -0.21 0.24 10.21
CA TRP A 123 -0.83 1.56 10.26
C TRP A 123 -2.17 1.55 10.98
N MET A 124 -3.04 0.55 10.68
CA MET A 124 -4.31 0.35 11.39
C MET A 124 -4.09 0.20 12.90
N ALA A 125 -3.25 -0.75 13.30
CA ALA A 125 -2.96 -1.01 14.71
C ALA A 125 -2.33 0.19 15.40
N TRP A 126 -1.42 0.89 14.70
CA TRP A 126 -0.74 2.07 15.24
C TRP A 126 -1.71 3.22 15.53
N LEU A 127 -2.64 3.52 14.61
CA LEU A 127 -3.68 4.53 14.82
C LEU A 127 -4.52 4.21 16.06
N LEU A 128 -5.00 2.98 16.17
CA LEU A 128 -5.87 2.54 17.26
C LEU A 128 -5.16 2.59 18.62
N ASN A 129 -3.92 2.11 18.68
CA ASN A 129 -3.13 2.07 19.91
C ASN A 129 -2.72 3.48 20.42
N ASN A 130 -2.70 4.48 19.54
CA ASN A 130 -2.30 5.85 19.90
C ASN A 130 -3.48 6.82 20.06
N TYR A 131 -4.71 6.42 19.73
CA TYR A 131 -5.90 7.24 19.98
C TYR A 131 -6.07 7.53 21.48
N GLY A 132 -6.35 8.78 21.81
CA GLY A 132 -6.50 9.24 23.21
C GLY A 132 -5.18 9.45 23.97
N SER A 133 -4.04 8.94 23.46
CA SER A 133 -2.72 9.10 24.06
C SER A 133 -1.84 10.07 23.26
N ASP A 134 -1.90 10.03 21.93
CA ASP A 134 -1.29 10.99 21.03
C ASP A 134 -2.35 11.98 20.53
N SER A 135 -2.13 13.29 20.78
CA SER A 135 -3.09 14.34 20.41
C SER A 135 -3.26 14.48 18.90
N ARG A 136 -2.21 14.23 18.13
CA ARG A 136 -2.23 14.29 16.65
C ARG A 136 -3.08 13.16 16.08
N VAL A 137 -2.92 11.94 16.60
CA VAL A 137 -3.74 10.78 16.21
C VAL A 137 -5.18 10.97 16.62
N THR A 138 -5.42 11.48 17.82
CA THR A 138 -6.77 11.76 18.33
C THR A 138 -7.48 12.75 17.42
N GLU A 139 -6.84 13.88 17.08
CA GLU A 139 -7.39 14.87 16.15
C GLU A 139 -7.67 14.27 14.76
N LEU A 140 -6.77 13.42 14.26
CA LEU A 140 -6.95 12.76 12.95
C LEU A 140 -8.16 11.83 12.96
N LEU A 141 -8.34 10.97 13.95
CA LEU A 141 -9.49 10.08 14.02
C LEU A 141 -10.81 10.82 14.33
N ASP A 142 -10.74 11.93 15.05
CA ASP A 142 -11.91 12.78 15.29
C ASP A 142 -12.38 13.52 14.04
N THR A 143 -11.49 13.81 13.09
CA THR A 143 -11.77 14.69 11.95
C THR A 143 -11.62 14.04 10.58
N ARG A 144 -11.05 12.84 10.48
CA ARG A 144 -10.80 12.10 9.23
C ARG A 144 -11.30 10.67 9.33
N THR A 145 -11.34 10.04 8.18
CA THR A 145 -11.60 8.61 8.03
C THR A 145 -10.43 7.94 7.31
N PHE A 146 -10.02 6.79 7.80
CA PHE A 146 -9.03 5.93 7.15
C PHE A 146 -9.72 4.65 6.69
N SER A 147 -9.68 4.39 5.37
CA SER A 147 -10.12 3.12 4.80
C SER A 147 -8.88 2.30 4.51
N ILE A 148 -8.68 1.19 5.23
CA ILE A 148 -7.44 0.42 5.21
C ILE A 148 -7.72 -0.99 4.71
N HIS A 149 -7.06 -1.40 3.61
CA HIS A 149 -7.20 -2.70 2.93
C HIS A 149 -5.85 -3.43 2.86
N PRO A 150 -5.44 -4.16 3.91
CA PRO A 150 -4.09 -4.71 3.99
C PRO A 150 -3.79 -5.86 3.04
N LYS A 151 -4.81 -6.61 2.59
CA LYS A 151 -4.66 -7.81 1.77
C LYS A 151 -5.45 -7.70 0.47
N PHE A 152 -4.87 -6.93 -0.50
CA PHE A 152 -5.50 -6.73 -1.80
C PHE A 152 -5.57 -8.05 -2.61
N ASN A 153 -4.51 -8.86 -2.59
CA ASN A 153 -4.40 -10.17 -3.23
C ASN A 153 -4.14 -11.25 -2.18
N PRO A 154 -5.17 -11.65 -1.41
CA PRO A 154 -4.99 -12.60 -0.34
C PRO A 154 -4.51 -13.98 -0.83
N ASP A 155 -5.05 -14.46 -1.96
CA ASP A 155 -4.76 -15.78 -2.53
C ASP A 155 -3.29 -15.90 -2.93
N GLY A 156 -2.79 -14.92 -3.68
CA GLY A 156 -1.41 -14.91 -4.11
C GLY A 156 -0.43 -14.67 -2.96
N SER A 157 -0.81 -13.83 -1.98
CA SER A 157 -0.01 -13.59 -0.77
C SER A 157 0.19 -14.86 0.05
N ASP A 158 -0.85 -15.70 0.19
CA ASP A 158 -0.76 -16.95 0.92
C ASP A 158 0.08 -17.98 0.18
N LEU A 159 -0.05 -18.11 -1.15
CA LEU A 159 0.84 -18.96 -1.96
C LEU A 159 2.32 -18.59 -1.76
N VAL A 160 2.62 -17.30 -1.77
CA VAL A 160 3.98 -16.79 -1.60
C VAL A 160 4.52 -17.14 -0.22
N LEU A 161 3.74 -16.92 0.83
CA LEU A 161 4.16 -17.17 2.21
C LEU A 161 4.25 -18.65 2.58
N GLU A 162 3.33 -19.48 2.06
CA GLU A 162 3.21 -20.88 2.46
C GLU A 162 4.00 -21.84 1.57
N GLN A 163 4.24 -21.45 0.30
CA GLN A 163 4.86 -22.33 -0.70
C GLN A 163 6.13 -21.74 -1.35
N ASP A 164 6.59 -20.57 -0.89
CA ASP A 164 7.76 -19.85 -1.43
C ASP A 164 7.70 -19.57 -2.95
N VAL A 165 6.49 -19.50 -3.51
CA VAL A 165 6.29 -19.18 -4.92
C VAL A 165 6.57 -17.70 -5.17
N PHE A 166 7.51 -17.39 -6.04
CA PHE A 166 7.87 -15.99 -6.36
C PHE A 166 6.87 -15.37 -7.34
N LEU A 167 5.61 -15.26 -6.93
CA LEU A 167 4.47 -14.79 -7.72
C LEU A 167 4.26 -13.27 -7.57
N ARG A 168 4.04 -12.57 -8.69
CA ARG A 168 3.63 -11.16 -8.71
C ARG A 168 2.12 -11.00 -8.89
N SER A 169 1.56 -11.76 -9.81
CA SER A 169 0.18 -11.68 -10.31
C SER A 169 -0.84 -12.31 -9.36
N THR A 170 -2.12 -12.32 -9.78
CA THR A 170 -3.12 -13.23 -9.19
C THR A 170 -2.75 -14.68 -9.49
N PRO A 171 -3.22 -15.64 -8.68
CA PRO A 171 -3.04 -17.06 -8.98
C PRO A 171 -4.07 -17.58 -10.01
N ARG A 172 -4.75 -16.70 -10.76
CA ARG A 172 -5.64 -17.10 -11.85
C ARG A 172 -4.83 -17.84 -12.90
N PRO A 173 -5.19 -19.09 -13.25
CA PRO A 173 -4.49 -19.83 -14.28
C PRO A 173 -4.50 -19.11 -15.63
N VAL A 174 -3.34 -18.92 -16.22
CA VAL A 174 -3.15 -18.29 -17.54
C VAL A 174 -2.13 -19.09 -18.34
N ASP A 175 -2.47 -19.45 -19.57
CA ASP A 175 -1.54 -20.04 -20.53
C ASP A 175 -0.61 -18.95 -21.08
N VAL A 176 0.58 -18.80 -20.47
CA VAL A 176 1.53 -17.74 -20.82
C VAL A 176 2.38 -18.11 -22.04
N ASN A 177 2.70 -19.39 -22.22
CA ASN A 177 3.54 -19.90 -23.31
C ASN A 177 2.74 -20.26 -24.58
N GLY A 178 1.40 -20.36 -24.50
CA GLY A 178 0.51 -20.63 -25.63
C GLY A 178 0.42 -22.13 -26.02
N ASP A 179 0.73 -23.05 -25.10
CA ASP A 179 0.65 -24.50 -25.34
C ASP A 179 -0.77 -25.08 -25.19
N GLY A 180 -1.71 -24.28 -24.69
CA GLY A 180 -3.12 -24.62 -24.45
C GLY A 180 -3.39 -25.20 -23.06
N ILE A 181 -2.40 -25.24 -22.16
CA ILE A 181 -2.51 -25.75 -20.79
C ILE A 181 -1.98 -24.66 -19.84
N PRO A 182 -2.85 -23.95 -19.12
CA PRO A 182 -2.41 -22.93 -18.16
C PRO A 182 -1.51 -23.52 -17.06
N ASP A 183 -0.53 -22.71 -16.61
CA ASP A 183 0.38 -23.06 -15.50
C ASP A 183 1.06 -24.42 -15.69
N SER A 184 1.42 -24.77 -16.94
CA SER A 184 1.89 -26.12 -17.31
C SER A 184 3.31 -26.46 -16.83
N ASP A 185 4.12 -25.42 -16.52
CA ASP A 185 5.54 -25.56 -16.22
C ASP A 185 6.03 -24.55 -15.16
N PRO A 186 5.50 -24.61 -13.91
CA PRO A 186 5.90 -23.70 -12.84
C PRO A 186 7.24 -24.08 -12.19
N PRO A 187 7.96 -23.12 -11.61
CA PRO A 187 9.09 -23.40 -10.71
C PRO A 187 8.69 -24.30 -9.55
N GLU A 188 9.62 -25.16 -9.09
CA GLU A 188 9.39 -26.09 -7.99
C GLU A 188 10.64 -26.34 -7.14
N ASP A 189 10.43 -26.65 -5.85
CA ASP A 189 11.47 -27.07 -4.93
C ASP A 189 11.89 -28.53 -5.23
N LEU A 190 12.99 -28.71 -5.97
CA LEU A 190 13.53 -30.03 -6.33
C LEU A 190 14.31 -30.68 -5.19
N THR A 191 14.83 -29.89 -4.26
CA THR A 191 15.64 -30.36 -3.14
C THR A 191 14.80 -30.74 -1.93
N GLY A 192 13.56 -30.28 -1.84
CA GLY A 192 12.66 -30.53 -0.71
C GLY A 192 13.03 -29.72 0.54
N ASN A 193 13.75 -28.61 0.38
CA ASN A 193 14.20 -27.78 1.50
C ASN A 193 13.18 -26.71 1.90
N GLY A 194 12.03 -26.63 1.22
CA GLY A 194 10.94 -25.67 1.46
C GLY A 194 11.20 -24.31 0.81
N ARG A 195 12.13 -24.21 -0.13
CA ARG A 195 12.44 -23.00 -0.89
C ARG A 195 12.62 -23.30 -2.37
N ILE A 196 12.15 -22.38 -3.21
CA ILE A 196 12.43 -22.41 -4.66
C ILE A 196 13.62 -21.49 -4.92
N LEU A 197 14.79 -22.09 -5.08
CA LEU A 197 16.07 -21.39 -5.22
C LEU A 197 16.47 -21.20 -6.68
N GLN A 198 17.77 -20.96 -6.93
CA GLN A 198 18.34 -20.90 -8.25
C GLN A 198 19.21 -22.12 -8.55
N MET A 199 19.27 -22.47 -9.82
CA MET A 199 20.22 -23.45 -10.34
C MET A 199 21.31 -22.72 -11.11
N ARG A 200 22.59 -23.01 -10.78
CA ARG A 200 23.71 -22.66 -11.64
C ARG A 200 24.07 -23.85 -12.52
N VAL A 201 23.74 -23.73 -13.78
CA VAL A 201 23.90 -24.78 -14.79
C VAL A 201 25.18 -24.55 -15.56
N PRO A 202 26.13 -25.50 -15.62
CA PRO A 202 27.34 -25.35 -16.45
C PRO A 202 26.97 -25.11 -17.91
N ASP A 203 27.36 -23.97 -18.45
CA ASP A 203 27.03 -23.54 -19.82
C ASP A 203 28.20 -22.73 -20.42
N PRO A 204 28.89 -23.24 -21.45
CA PRO A 204 29.99 -22.52 -22.10
C PRO A 204 29.59 -21.15 -22.67
N ASP A 205 28.29 -20.99 -23.02
CA ASP A 205 27.74 -19.74 -23.55
C ASP A 205 27.02 -18.91 -22.43
N GLY A 206 27.06 -19.39 -21.20
CA GLY A 206 26.41 -18.78 -20.06
C GLY A 206 26.90 -17.37 -19.75
N SER A 207 26.03 -16.59 -19.16
CA SER A 207 26.26 -15.17 -18.85
C SER A 207 26.89 -14.93 -17.47
N TRP A 208 27.21 -16.00 -16.73
CA TRP A 208 27.69 -15.90 -15.35
C TRP A 208 28.95 -16.70 -15.12
N PHE A 209 29.78 -16.28 -14.16
CA PHE A 209 30.89 -17.05 -13.63
C PHE A 209 30.98 -16.92 -12.11
N ILE A 210 31.64 -17.85 -11.45
CA ILE A 210 31.82 -17.85 -9.99
C ILE A 210 32.89 -16.82 -9.63
N ASP A 211 32.58 -15.94 -8.68
CA ASP A 211 33.55 -14.97 -8.15
C ASP A 211 34.77 -15.72 -7.57
N PRO A 212 36.00 -15.36 -7.94
CA PRO A 212 37.22 -16.04 -7.49
C PRO A 212 37.49 -15.85 -5.98
N ASP A 213 36.97 -14.79 -5.38
CA ASP A 213 37.21 -14.45 -3.97
C ASP A 213 36.11 -15.03 -3.04
N ASP A 214 34.88 -15.19 -3.53
CA ASP A 214 33.79 -15.82 -2.78
C ASP A 214 32.92 -16.70 -3.70
N SER A 215 33.03 -18.02 -3.54
CA SER A 215 32.34 -19.01 -4.38
C SER A 215 30.81 -18.98 -4.29
N ARG A 216 30.26 -18.24 -3.34
CA ARG A 216 28.81 -18.02 -3.21
C ARG A 216 28.30 -17.03 -4.28
N ILE A 217 29.15 -16.10 -4.69
CA ILE A 217 28.80 -14.97 -5.55
C ILE A 217 28.90 -15.37 -7.03
N MET A 218 27.88 -15.00 -7.81
CA MET A 218 27.87 -15.13 -9.25
C MET A 218 28.05 -13.75 -9.89
N ARG A 219 29.05 -13.63 -10.78
CA ARG A 219 29.35 -12.39 -11.51
C ARG A 219 28.90 -12.48 -12.95
N GLU A 220 28.37 -11.39 -13.47
CA GLU A 220 28.07 -11.29 -14.90
C GLU A 220 29.33 -11.38 -15.75
N ARG A 221 29.27 -12.16 -16.83
CA ARG A 221 30.36 -12.35 -17.78
C ARG A 221 30.63 -11.06 -18.52
N THR A 222 31.92 -10.68 -18.54
CA THR A 222 32.47 -9.62 -19.40
C THR A 222 33.36 -10.25 -20.51
N PRO A 223 33.75 -9.48 -21.54
CA PRO A 223 34.69 -9.98 -22.55
C PRO A 223 36.02 -10.47 -21.99
N GLU A 224 36.42 -10.01 -20.82
CA GLU A 224 37.69 -10.33 -20.14
C GLU A 224 37.54 -11.50 -19.15
N SER A 225 36.28 -11.98 -18.88
CA SER A 225 36.03 -13.05 -17.92
C SER A 225 36.58 -14.38 -18.43
N GLU A 226 37.17 -15.17 -17.53
CA GLU A 226 37.65 -16.53 -17.80
C GLU A 226 36.66 -17.53 -17.18
N GLY A 227 36.33 -18.61 -17.94
CA GLY A 227 35.39 -19.66 -17.47
C GLY A 227 35.94 -20.53 -16.35
N PRO A 228 35.14 -21.42 -15.78
CA PRO A 228 33.87 -21.94 -16.33
C PRO A 228 32.71 -20.95 -16.26
N PHE A 229 31.79 -21.03 -17.21
CA PHE A 229 30.61 -20.20 -17.29
C PHE A 229 29.35 -21.00 -16.98
N TYR A 230 28.30 -20.26 -16.57
CA TYR A 230 27.03 -20.82 -16.11
C TYR A 230 25.86 -20.01 -16.63
N SER A 231 24.73 -20.69 -16.80
CA SER A 231 23.40 -20.08 -16.83
C SER A 231 22.78 -20.15 -15.45
N LEU A 232 22.14 -19.06 -14.99
CA LEU A 232 21.35 -19.03 -13.75
C LEU A 232 19.87 -19.07 -14.10
N ILE A 233 19.18 -20.11 -13.65
CA ILE A 233 17.75 -20.31 -13.85
C ILE A 233 17.08 -20.64 -12.51
N THR A 234 15.79 -20.33 -12.38
CA THR A 234 15.02 -20.73 -11.18
C THR A 234 14.88 -22.25 -11.15
N GLU A 235 14.90 -22.83 -9.94
CA GLU A 235 14.73 -24.23 -9.66
C GLU A 235 13.42 -24.78 -10.25
N GLY A 236 13.48 -25.92 -10.97
CA GLY A 236 12.35 -26.53 -11.65
C GLY A 236 12.79 -27.45 -12.78
N VAL A 237 11.84 -28.08 -13.46
CA VAL A 237 12.04 -28.98 -14.61
C VAL A 237 11.15 -28.55 -15.78
N ASP A 238 11.54 -28.86 -17.01
CA ASP A 238 10.67 -28.74 -18.19
C ASP A 238 9.61 -29.84 -18.13
N ARG A 239 8.41 -29.50 -17.68
CA ARG A 239 7.28 -30.43 -17.52
C ARG A 239 6.47 -30.61 -18.79
N ASN A 240 6.35 -29.56 -19.59
CA ASN A 240 5.57 -29.56 -20.82
C ASN A 240 6.35 -30.09 -22.06
N GLY A 241 7.69 -30.20 -21.95
CA GLY A 241 8.56 -30.75 -22.98
C GLY A 241 8.88 -29.77 -24.12
N ASP A 242 8.76 -28.48 -23.90
CA ASP A 242 9.05 -27.44 -24.91
C ASP A 242 10.55 -27.09 -25.04
N GLY A 243 11.36 -27.60 -24.12
CA GLY A 243 12.80 -27.37 -24.06
C GLY A 243 13.23 -26.16 -23.22
N VAL A 244 12.28 -25.50 -22.53
CA VAL A 244 12.53 -24.35 -21.67
C VAL A 244 12.00 -24.67 -20.26
N ILE A 245 12.87 -24.62 -19.27
CA ILE A 245 12.47 -24.85 -17.87
C ILE A 245 11.72 -23.62 -17.36
N ASN A 246 10.60 -23.87 -16.66
CA ASN A 246 9.72 -22.85 -16.09
C ASN A 246 9.12 -21.89 -17.14
N SER A 247 8.76 -22.42 -18.32
CA SER A 247 8.23 -21.63 -19.43
C SER A 247 6.82 -21.08 -19.20
N ASP A 248 6.04 -21.70 -18.30
CA ASP A 248 4.66 -21.33 -17.97
C ASP A 248 4.42 -21.43 -16.45
N GLY A 249 4.79 -20.36 -15.76
CA GLY A 249 4.66 -20.23 -14.30
C GLY A 249 3.22 -19.98 -13.84
N LEU A 250 3.01 -20.04 -12.52
CA LEU A 250 1.69 -19.82 -11.92
C LEU A 250 1.16 -18.41 -12.17
N GLY A 251 -0.14 -18.32 -12.49
CA GLY A 251 -0.87 -17.07 -12.65
C GLY A 251 -0.47 -16.30 -13.91
N GLY A 252 -0.65 -14.97 -13.88
CA GLY A 252 -0.26 -14.13 -15.01
C GLY A 252 -0.95 -12.77 -15.06
N ILE A 253 -2.05 -12.54 -14.33
CA ILE A 253 -2.75 -11.26 -14.36
C ILE A 253 -2.22 -10.34 -13.27
N ASP A 254 -1.59 -9.26 -13.69
CA ASP A 254 -1.13 -8.16 -12.83
C ASP A 254 -2.29 -7.20 -12.58
N MET A 255 -2.85 -7.23 -11.40
CA MET A 255 -3.99 -6.37 -11.04
C MET A 255 -3.68 -4.88 -11.11
N ASN A 256 -2.42 -4.48 -11.01
CA ASN A 256 -2.01 -3.08 -11.25
C ASN A 256 -1.74 -2.78 -12.74
N ARG A 257 -2.34 -3.58 -13.63
CA ARG A 257 -2.50 -3.37 -15.07
C ARG A 257 -3.96 -3.52 -15.50
N ASN A 258 -4.87 -3.78 -14.56
CA ASN A 258 -6.27 -4.15 -14.83
C ASN A 258 -7.27 -3.00 -14.61
N TRP A 259 -6.80 -1.77 -14.34
CA TRP A 259 -7.65 -0.60 -14.09
C TRP A 259 -8.09 0.08 -15.39
N PRO A 260 -9.30 0.73 -15.43
CA PRO A 260 -9.91 1.17 -16.69
C PRO A 260 -9.12 2.27 -17.42
N ARG A 261 -8.48 3.19 -16.67
CA ARG A 261 -7.83 4.34 -17.28
C ARG A 261 -6.54 3.95 -18.01
N ASN A 262 -6.48 4.27 -19.30
CA ASN A 262 -5.37 3.91 -20.18
C ASN A 262 -5.07 2.40 -20.20
N TRP A 263 -6.10 1.57 -20.00
CA TRP A 263 -5.95 0.12 -20.10
C TRP A 263 -5.59 -0.30 -21.54
N GLU A 264 -4.66 -1.22 -21.64
CA GLU A 264 -4.22 -1.79 -22.92
C GLU A 264 -4.38 -3.31 -22.93
N ARG A 265 -4.56 -3.86 -24.12
CA ARG A 265 -4.70 -5.32 -24.30
C ARG A 265 -3.40 -6.04 -23.96
N TRP A 266 -3.52 -7.32 -23.62
CA TRP A 266 -2.41 -8.19 -23.22
C TRP A 266 -1.14 -8.08 -24.08
N HIS A 267 -1.25 -8.06 -25.41
CA HIS A 267 -0.09 -7.98 -26.31
C HIS A 267 0.67 -6.63 -26.25
N LEU A 268 0.04 -5.59 -25.70
CA LEU A 268 0.67 -4.28 -25.48
C LEU A 268 1.06 -4.09 -24.01
N GLN A 269 0.30 -4.70 -23.12
CA GLN A 269 0.53 -4.67 -21.67
C GLN A 269 0.32 -6.07 -21.10
N PRO A 270 1.37 -6.93 -21.06
CA PRO A 270 1.26 -8.25 -20.46
C PRO A 270 0.69 -8.20 -19.03
N GLY A 271 -0.18 -9.13 -18.71
CA GLY A 271 -0.84 -9.18 -17.39
C GLY A 271 -2.08 -8.29 -17.25
N SER A 272 -2.51 -7.55 -18.27
CA SER A 272 -3.65 -6.61 -18.17
C SER A 272 -5.03 -7.25 -17.95
N GLY A 273 -5.15 -8.57 -18.11
CA GLY A 273 -6.44 -9.28 -18.08
C GLY A 273 -7.23 -9.18 -19.39
N ASP A 274 -8.40 -9.78 -19.41
CA ASP A 274 -9.26 -9.85 -20.62
C ASP A 274 -9.94 -8.50 -20.92
N PHE A 275 -10.27 -7.74 -19.88
CA PHE A 275 -10.89 -6.42 -19.93
C PHE A 275 -10.61 -5.67 -18.63
N PRO A 276 -10.80 -4.35 -18.59
CA PRO A 276 -10.61 -3.57 -17.36
C PRO A 276 -11.50 -4.08 -16.22
N LEU A 277 -10.93 -4.27 -15.03
CA LEU A 277 -11.61 -4.83 -13.85
C LEU A 277 -12.12 -6.26 -14.07
N SER A 278 -11.38 -7.06 -14.85
CA SER A 278 -11.70 -8.50 -15.02
C SER A 278 -11.45 -9.30 -13.74
N GLU A 279 -10.58 -8.82 -12.86
CA GLU A 279 -10.28 -9.49 -11.60
C GLU A 279 -11.28 -9.07 -10.52
N PRO A 280 -11.83 -10.02 -9.73
CA PRO A 280 -12.80 -9.70 -8.70
C PRO A 280 -12.26 -8.70 -7.68
N GLU A 281 -10.99 -8.79 -7.31
CA GLU A 281 -10.33 -7.90 -6.36
C GLU A 281 -10.32 -6.44 -6.86
N THR A 282 -9.91 -6.21 -8.10
CA THR A 282 -9.92 -4.85 -8.69
C THR A 282 -11.32 -4.32 -8.87
N TYR A 283 -12.28 -5.19 -9.24
CA TYR A 283 -13.68 -4.82 -9.37
C TYR A 283 -14.27 -4.37 -8.02
N HIS A 284 -14.04 -5.15 -6.96
CA HIS A 284 -14.60 -4.85 -5.64
C HIS A 284 -13.99 -3.58 -5.03
N VAL A 285 -12.68 -3.37 -5.17
CA VAL A 285 -12.02 -2.13 -4.72
C VAL A 285 -12.51 -0.92 -5.53
N ALA A 286 -12.65 -1.04 -6.85
CA ALA A 286 -13.21 0.03 -7.67
C ALA A 286 -14.64 0.39 -7.24
N HIS A 287 -15.46 -0.62 -6.94
CA HIS A 287 -16.83 -0.41 -6.45
C HIS A 287 -16.85 0.23 -5.05
N PHE A 288 -15.94 -0.19 -4.15
CA PHE A 288 -15.76 0.43 -2.84
C PHE A 288 -15.42 1.92 -2.96
N LEU A 289 -14.39 2.26 -3.73
CA LEU A 289 -13.96 3.65 -3.92
C LEU A 289 -15.05 4.52 -4.57
N ASN A 290 -15.86 3.96 -5.48
CA ASN A 290 -17.01 4.66 -6.07
C ASN A 290 -18.09 5.02 -5.05
N ARG A 291 -18.25 4.23 -3.98
CA ARG A 291 -19.18 4.53 -2.87
C ARG A 291 -18.61 5.50 -1.84
N HIS A 292 -17.27 5.57 -1.74
CA HIS A 292 -16.55 6.39 -0.76
C HIS A 292 -15.89 7.61 -1.42
N ARG A 293 -16.75 8.48 -1.98
CA ARG A 293 -16.33 9.68 -2.73
C ARG A 293 -15.56 10.71 -1.88
N ASN A 294 -15.63 10.60 -0.55
CA ASN A 294 -14.87 11.42 0.40
C ASN A 294 -13.36 11.10 0.45
N VAL A 295 -12.91 10.02 -0.19
CA VAL A 295 -11.48 9.73 -0.35
C VAL A 295 -10.81 10.83 -1.17
N SER A 296 -9.79 11.47 -0.61
CA SER A 296 -9.01 12.54 -1.23
C SER A 296 -7.56 12.14 -1.51
N LEU A 297 -7.04 11.15 -0.81
CA LEU A 297 -5.67 10.65 -0.91
C LEU A 297 -5.66 9.12 -0.96
N ILE A 298 -4.75 8.54 -1.75
CA ILE A 298 -4.52 7.10 -1.86
C ILE A 298 -3.05 6.79 -1.64
N LEU A 299 -2.75 5.90 -0.69
CA LEU A 299 -1.45 5.27 -0.53
C LEU A 299 -1.57 3.81 -0.95
N HIS A 300 -1.01 3.50 -2.11
CA HIS A 300 -1.03 2.19 -2.76
C HIS A 300 0.33 1.52 -2.55
N LEU A 301 0.42 0.64 -1.54
CA LEU A 301 1.68 0.19 -0.95
C LEU A 301 2.27 -1.01 -1.67
N HIS A 302 3.54 -0.87 -2.08
CA HIS A 302 4.30 -1.84 -2.87
C HIS A 302 5.66 -2.14 -2.26
N THR A 303 6.38 -3.06 -2.88
CA THR A 303 7.81 -3.29 -2.76
C THR A 303 8.39 -3.66 -4.13
N SER A 304 9.62 -3.32 -4.47
CA SER A 304 10.76 -2.94 -3.63
C SER A 304 11.49 -1.73 -4.23
N GLY A 305 12.45 -1.20 -3.48
CA GLY A 305 13.35 -0.19 -4.03
C GLY A 305 13.65 1.00 -3.11
N GLY A 306 12.87 1.18 -2.03
CA GLY A 306 13.08 2.25 -1.07
C GLY A 306 12.85 3.64 -1.65
N PHE A 307 11.79 3.83 -2.43
CA PHE A 307 11.40 5.11 -3.03
C PHE A 307 9.87 5.22 -3.14
N ILE A 308 9.38 6.38 -3.56
CA ILE A 308 7.96 6.55 -3.89
C ILE A 308 7.82 6.83 -5.38
N PHE A 309 6.93 6.09 -6.06
CA PHE A 309 6.40 6.50 -7.34
C PHE A 309 5.24 7.48 -7.17
N ARG A 310 5.25 8.52 -8.02
CA ARG A 310 4.16 9.47 -8.22
C ARG A 310 3.68 9.45 -9.67
N LEU A 311 2.56 10.06 -9.94
CA LEU A 311 2.10 10.33 -11.31
C LEU A 311 3.06 11.33 -12.03
N PRO A 312 3.08 11.32 -13.37
CA PRO A 312 2.29 10.46 -14.26
C PRO A 312 2.84 9.04 -14.42
N SER A 313 1.99 8.08 -14.80
CA SER A 313 2.39 6.70 -15.12
C SER A 313 2.38 6.42 -16.63
N ALA A 314 1.21 6.15 -17.22
CA ALA A 314 1.05 5.93 -18.67
C ALA A 314 0.63 7.18 -19.45
N MET A 315 0.16 8.20 -18.74
CA MET A 315 -0.23 9.49 -19.30
C MET A 315 0.95 10.19 -19.97
N ASP A 316 0.71 10.90 -21.08
CA ASP A 316 1.71 11.81 -21.62
C ASP A 316 2.01 12.88 -20.54
N PRO A 317 3.27 13.10 -20.18
CA PRO A 317 3.62 14.15 -19.22
C PRO A 317 3.02 15.53 -19.57
N ALA A 318 2.83 15.83 -20.84
CA ALA A 318 2.20 17.07 -21.29
C ALA A 318 0.69 17.16 -20.99
N GLU A 319 0.03 16.03 -20.68
CA GLU A 319 -1.38 15.97 -20.28
C GLU A 319 -1.58 16.05 -18.77
N PHE A 320 -0.50 15.94 -17.99
CA PHE A 320 -0.53 16.07 -16.53
C PHE A 320 -0.42 17.56 -16.19
N ASP A 321 -1.36 18.07 -15.41
CA ASP A 321 -1.41 19.49 -15.08
C ASP A 321 -0.16 19.92 -14.29
N GLU A 322 0.42 21.07 -14.65
CA GLU A 322 1.66 21.58 -14.03
C GLU A 322 1.47 21.89 -12.53
N ASN A 323 0.29 22.35 -12.11
CA ASN A 323 0.00 22.60 -10.71
C ASN A 323 -0.16 21.29 -9.94
N ASP A 324 -0.82 20.30 -10.54
CA ASP A 324 -0.94 18.96 -9.96
C ASP A 324 0.44 18.29 -9.85
N GLU A 325 1.32 18.45 -10.84
CA GLU A 325 2.70 17.93 -10.74
C GLU A 325 3.48 18.62 -9.62
N ALA A 326 3.41 19.94 -9.53
CA ALA A 326 4.06 20.70 -8.46
C ALA A 326 3.53 20.31 -7.07
N LEU A 327 2.22 20.09 -6.97
CA LEU A 327 1.57 19.65 -5.74
C LEU A 327 2.03 18.25 -5.31
N VAL A 328 2.03 17.26 -6.21
CA VAL A 328 2.45 15.89 -5.85
C VAL A 328 3.95 15.82 -5.53
N ILE A 329 4.78 16.63 -6.16
CA ILE A 329 6.19 16.75 -5.80
C ILE A 329 6.33 17.34 -4.39
N HIS A 330 5.64 18.44 -4.10
CA HIS A 330 5.70 19.11 -2.80
C HIS A 330 5.33 18.19 -1.63
N LEU A 331 4.23 17.45 -1.77
CA LEU A 331 3.77 16.52 -0.74
C LEU A 331 4.75 15.35 -0.53
N ALA A 332 5.35 14.87 -1.60
CA ALA A 332 6.30 13.78 -1.54
C ALA A 332 7.72 14.20 -1.08
N ASP A 333 8.11 15.47 -1.26
CA ASP A 333 9.39 16.02 -0.78
C ASP A 333 9.56 15.87 0.74
N TRP A 334 8.46 15.86 1.49
CA TRP A 334 8.48 15.60 2.92
C TRP A 334 9.06 14.22 3.22
N TYR A 335 8.63 13.19 2.47
CA TYR A 335 9.15 11.82 2.60
C TYR A 335 10.67 11.76 2.33
N THR A 336 11.14 12.43 1.28
CA THR A 336 12.58 12.47 0.97
C THR A 336 13.38 13.15 2.09
N ARG A 337 12.85 14.24 2.67
CA ARG A 337 13.52 14.95 3.77
C ARG A 337 13.58 14.14 5.06
N ASP A 338 12.53 13.36 5.36
CA ASP A 338 12.43 12.57 6.58
C ASP A 338 13.20 11.25 6.48
N THR A 339 13.07 10.54 5.36
CA THR A 339 13.61 9.18 5.20
C THR A 339 14.91 9.11 4.41
N GLY A 340 15.29 10.19 3.70
CA GLY A 340 16.38 10.18 2.72
C GLY A 340 16.06 9.43 1.42
N ARG A 341 14.86 8.88 1.27
CA ARG A 341 14.44 8.06 0.13
C ARG A 341 13.91 8.92 -1.01
N PRO A 342 14.24 8.62 -2.28
CA PRO A 342 13.84 9.46 -3.41
C PRO A 342 12.37 9.30 -3.80
N VAL A 343 11.83 10.34 -4.43
CA VAL A 343 10.54 10.32 -5.11
C VAL A 343 10.74 10.39 -6.61
N ARG A 344 10.04 9.56 -7.37
CA ARG A 344 10.25 9.38 -8.81
C ARG A 344 8.92 9.37 -9.57
N PRO A 345 8.81 10.04 -10.73
CA PRO A 345 7.65 9.85 -11.60
C PRO A 345 7.65 8.45 -12.20
N SER A 346 6.51 7.76 -12.12
CA SER A 346 6.39 6.38 -12.60
C SER A 346 6.67 6.23 -14.10
N ALA A 347 6.27 7.22 -14.92
CA ALA A 347 6.46 7.21 -16.37
C ALA A 347 7.93 7.30 -16.83
N VAL A 348 8.80 7.92 -16.04
CA VAL A 348 10.22 8.17 -16.42
C VAL A 348 11.11 6.95 -16.15
N HIS A 349 10.69 6.05 -15.26
CA HIS A 349 11.46 4.86 -14.93
C HIS A 349 11.28 3.70 -15.90
N ALA A 350 10.28 3.77 -16.77
CA ALA A 350 9.96 2.68 -17.64
C ALA A 350 10.49 2.97 -19.04
N VAL A 351 11.43 2.15 -19.51
CA VAL A 351 11.57 1.85 -20.93
C VAL A 351 10.20 1.42 -21.49
N GLU A 352 9.29 1.01 -20.60
CA GLU A 352 7.93 0.57 -20.88
C GLU A 352 6.93 1.42 -20.08
N ARG A 353 5.92 1.97 -20.77
CA ARG A 353 4.78 2.64 -20.14
C ARG A 353 3.98 1.63 -19.32
N ARG A 354 3.47 2.07 -18.16
CA ARG A 354 2.66 1.24 -17.27
C ARG A 354 1.21 1.66 -17.38
N TYR A 355 0.45 0.88 -18.14
CA TYR A 355 -0.97 1.14 -18.40
C TYR A 355 -1.86 0.46 -17.34
N GLY A 356 -3.09 0.97 -17.17
CA GLY A 356 -4.10 0.36 -16.32
C GLY A 356 -3.73 0.28 -14.83
N THR A 357 -3.17 1.35 -14.26
CA THR A 357 -2.79 1.40 -12.84
C THR A 357 -3.86 2.05 -11.97
N LEU A 358 -3.96 1.64 -10.68
CA LEU A 358 -4.93 2.19 -9.73
C LEU A 358 -4.78 3.71 -9.58
N ILE A 359 -3.58 4.22 -9.33
CA ILE A 359 -3.38 5.65 -9.08
C ILE A 359 -3.70 6.51 -10.30
N GLN A 360 -3.44 6.00 -11.52
CA GLN A 360 -3.80 6.69 -12.76
C GLN A 360 -5.32 6.80 -12.92
N TRP A 361 -6.04 5.72 -12.63
CA TRP A 361 -7.49 5.69 -12.65
C TRP A 361 -8.08 6.62 -11.59
N ALA A 362 -7.60 6.54 -10.35
CA ALA A 362 -8.06 7.37 -9.25
C ALA A 362 -7.89 8.86 -9.52
N TYR A 363 -6.74 9.28 -10.03
CA TYR A 363 -6.52 10.66 -10.46
C TYR A 363 -7.48 11.08 -11.56
N SER A 364 -7.59 10.25 -12.62
CA SER A 364 -8.35 10.62 -13.81
C SER A 364 -9.87 10.67 -13.60
N ASP A 365 -10.40 9.76 -12.77
CA ASP A 365 -11.85 9.56 -12.60
C ASP A 365 -12.41 10.08 -11.26
N PHE A 366 -11.53 10.35 -10.27
CA PHE A 366 -11.92 10.92 -8.97
C PHE A 366 -11.22 12.24 -8.63
N GLY A 367 -10.20 12.64 -9.40
CA GLY A 367 -9.43 13.85 -9.13
C GLY A 367 -8.60 13.76 -7.83
N VAL A 368 -8.24 12.57 -7.37
CA VAL A 368 -7.50 12.36 -6.11
C VAL A 368 -6.01 12.17 -6.36
N ILE A 369 -5.20 12.40 -5.33
CA ILE A 369 -3.76 12.19 -5.36
C ILE A 369 -3.46 10.77 -4.90
N GLY A 370 -2.67 10.04 -5.71
CA GLY A 370 -2.18 8.70 -5.37
C GLY A 370 -0.66 8.63 -5.38
N TYR A 371 -0.11 7.89 -4.43
CA TYR A 371 1.31 7.53 -4.36
C TYR A 371 1.49 6.03 -4.28
N VAL A 372 2.62 5.56 -4.81
CA VAL A 372 3.04 4.16 -4.75
C VAL A 372 4.39 4.09 -4.02
N PRO A 373 4.37 3.99 -2.68
CA PRO A 373 5.58 3.68 -1.94
C PRO A 373 6.08 2.29 -2.29
N GLU A 374 7.35 2.20 -2.67
CA GLU A 374 8.09 0.97 -2.95
C GLU A 374 9.02 0.71 -1.77
N PHE A 375 8.54 0.00 -0.77
CA PHE A 375 9.28 -0.28 0.47
C PHE A 375 10.50 -1.18 0.22
N SER A 376 11.13 -1.69 1.27
CA SER A 376 12.34 -2.50 1.17
C SER A 376 13.44 -1.76 0.40
N PRO A 377 14.09 -0.78 1.02
CA PRO A 377 15.15 -0.02 0.38
C PRO A 377 16.29 -0.93 -0.04
N PRO A 378 17.08 -0.52 -1.06
CA PRO A 378 18.27 -1.25 -1.41
C PRO A 378 19.19 -1.40 -0.20
N PRO A 379 20.02 -2.42 -0.17
CA PRO A 379 20.94 -2.78 0.91
C PRO A 379 21.76 -1.63 1.47
N ALA A 380 22.00 -0.64 0.63
CA ALA A 380 22.72 0.57 0.96
C ALA A 380 22.33 1.23 2.29
N GLN A 381 21.04 1.14 2.66
CA GLN A 381 20.55 1.73 3.92
C GLN A 381 20.74 0.79 5.13
N TRP A 382 21.06 -0.46 4.91
CA TRP A 382 21.22 -1.47 5.96
C TRP A 382 22.67 -1.94 6.12
N VAL A 383 23.49 -1.79 5.07
CA VAL A 383 24.87 -2.24 5.07
C VAL A 383 25.75 -1.18 5.74
N PRO A 384 26.51 -1.53 6.79
CA PRO A 384 27.55 -0.66 7.36
C PRO A 384 28.58 -0.26 6.27
N ASP A 385 29.12 0.95 6.38
CA ASP A 385 30.16 1.49 5.49
C ASP A 385 29.74 1.74 4.03
N TYR A 386 28.42 1.73 3.73
CA TYR A 386 27.91 2.10 2.41
C TYR A 386 28.42 3.46 1.94
N ASP A 387 28.40 4.45 2.83
CA ASP A 387 28.81 5.83 2.52
C ASP A 387 30.30 5.94 2.13
N GLU A 388 31.13 5.03 2.60
CA GLU A 388 32.56 5.01 2.27
C GLU A 388 32.82 4.51 0.84
N LYS A 389 32.06 3.50 0.39
CA LYS A 389 32.20 2.92 -0.97
C LYS A 389 31.39 3.68 -2.02
N GLY A 390 30.28 4.31 -1.63
CA GLY A 390 29.33 4.93 -2.55
C GLY A 390 28.49 3.94 -3.37
N TYR A 391 28.64 2.63 -3.16
CA TYR A 391 27.82 1.56 -3.76
C TYR A 391 27.84 0.32 -2.87
N VAL A 392 26.83 -0.54 -3.01
CA VAL A 392 26.74 -1.85 -2.36
C VAL A 392 26.90 -2.93 -3.41
N ASP A 393 27.73 -3.90 -3.13
CA ASP A 393 27.88 -5.10 -3.94
C ASP A 393 27.38 -6.36 -3.21
N GLU A 394 27.38 -7.49 -3.91
CA GLU A 394 26.88 -8.74 -3.34
C GLU A 394 27.73 -9.24 -2.16
N SER A 395 29.01 -8.86 -2.05
CA SER A 395 29.85 -9.19 -0.92
C SER A 395 29.41 -8.48 0.38
N ASP A 396 28.93 -7.23 0.24
CA ASP A 396 28.35 -6.51 1.39
C ASP A 396 27.06 -7.18 1.88
N TRP A 397 26.28 -7.72 0.96
CA TRP A 397 25.11 -8.50 1.30
C TRP A 397 25.44 -9.78 2.05
N HIS A 398 26.43 -10.53 1.59
CA HIS A 398 26.88 -11.72 2.29
C HIS A 398 27.41 -11.38 3.68
N ARG A 399 28.18 -10.30 3.81
CA ARG A 399 28.65 -9.81 5.10
C ARG A 399 27.48 -9.50 6.06
N LEU A 400 26.50 -8.74 5.61
CA LEU A 400 25.31 -8.40 6.40
C LEU A 400 24.55 -9.67 6.81
N ASN A 401 24.34 -10.60 5.88
CA ASN A 401 23.65 -11.84 6.14
C ASN A 401 24.40 -12.71 7.17
N ASP A 402 25.72 -12.82 7.03
CA ASP A 402 26.56 -13.64 7.90
C ASP A 402 26.66 -13.04 9.32
N GLU A 403 26.93 -11.72 9.42
CA GLU A 403 27.19 -11.04 10.67
C GLU A 403 25.91 -10.75 11.50
N GLU A 404 24.83 -10.31 10.82
CA GLU A 404 23.62 -9.87 11.50
C GLU A 404 22.50 -10.92 11.50
N PHE A 405 22.45 -11.80 10.49
CA PHE A 405 21.36 -12.77 10.32
C PHE A 405 21.80 -14.23 10.38
N GLY A 406 23.08 -14.51 10.70
CA GLY A 406 23.61 -15.86 10.85
C GLY A 406 23.54 -16.71 9.58
N GLY A 407 23.64 -16.09 8.41
CA GLY A 407 23.62 -16.77 7.12
C GLY A 407 22.22 -17.16 6.62
N ARG A 408 21.15 -16.81 7.33
CA ARG A 408 19.79 -17.35 7.14
C ARG A 408 19.19 -17.16 5.73
N TYR A 409 19.57 -16.09 5.03
CA TYR A 409 18.92 -15.71 3.78
C TYR A 409 19.65 -16.14 2.52
N PHE A 410 20.75 -16.90 2.67
CA PHE A 410 21.47 -17.51 1.57
C PHE A 410 21.60 -19.02 1.81
N SER A 411 21.36 -19.82 0.77
CA SER A 411 21.62 -21.26 0.77
C SER A 411 22.88 -21.51 -0.03
N ASP A 412 23.85 -22.25 0.55
CA ASP A 412 25.06 -22.62 -0.16
C ASP A 412 24.72 -23.41 -1.44
N TRP A 413 25.56 -23.26 -2.47
CA TRP A 413 25.42 -23.99 -3.71
C TRP A 413 25.78 -25.46 -3.49
N GLU A 414 24.78 -26.34 -3.59
CA GLU A 414 24.95 -27.78 -3.40
C GLU A 414 24.78 -28.54 -4.71
N PRO A 415 25.65 -29.55 -4.99
CA PRO A 415 25.53 -30.37 -6.17
C PRO A 415 24.19 -31.12 -6.22
N PHE A 416 23.54 -31.07 -7.38
CA PHE A 416 22.28 -31.76 -7.64
C PHE A 416 22.32 -32.42 -9.03
N ASP A 417 21.84 -33.67 -9.12
CA ASP A 417 21.76 -34.40 -10.39
C ASP A 417 20.38 -34.19 -11.04
N HIS A 418 20.30 -33.09 -11.82
CA HIS A 418 19.04 -32.66 -12.44
C HIS A 418 18.60 -33.64 -13.55
N PRO A 419 17.33 -34.11 -13.56
CA PRO A 419 16.88 -35.18 -14.43
C PRO A 419 16.99 -34.87 -15.94
N GLN A 420 17.02 -33.61 -16.33
CA GLN A 420 17.07 -33.19 -17.74
C GLN A 420 18.39 -32.50 -18.10
N LEU A 421 19.05 -31.78 -17.16
CA LEU A 421 20.26 -31.02 -17.40
C LEU A 421 21.54 -31.75 -16.98
N GLY A 422 21.43 -32.86 -16.21
CA GLY A 422 22.58 -33.50 -15.58
C GLY A 422 23.10 -32.74 -14.37
N PRO A 423 24.42 -32.78 -14.08
CA PRO A 423 24.97 -32.14 -12.89
C PRO A 423 24.81 -30.62 -12.91
N VAL A 424 24.14 -30.08 -11.89
CA VAL A 424 23.98 -28.65 -11.62
C VAL A 424 24.28 -28.38 -10.14
N GLU A 425 24.23 -27.14 -9.72
CA GLU A 425 24.23 -26.79 -8.30
C GLU A 425 23.02 -25.92 -7.99
N ILE A 426 22.34 -26.21 -6.85
CA ILE A 426 21.15 -25.49 -6.39
C ILE A 426 21.51 -24.71 -5.14
N GLY A 427 21.15 -23.42 -5.09
CA GLY A 427 21.47 -22.52 -3.99
C GLY A 427 21.07 -21.09 -4.27
N GLY A 428 21.74 -20.15 -3.59
CA GLY A 428 21.52 -18.73 -3.81
C GLY A 428 20.66 -18.07 -2.74
N TRP A 429 20.28 -16.84 -3.02
CA TRP A 429 19.50 -16.02 -2.12
C TRP A 429 18.04 -16.47 -2.01
N TRP A 430 17.50 -16.41 -0.80
CA TRP A 430 16.05 -16.52 -0.59
C TRP A 430 15.37 -15.25 -1.14
N ARG A 431 14.95 -15.31 -2.39
CA ARG A 431 14.50 -14.17 -3.22
C ARG A 431 13.38 -13.37 -2.59
N LEU A 432 12.48 -14.01 -1.84
CA LEU A 432 11.33 -13.37 -1.21
C LEU A 432 11.75 -12.35 -0.14
N PHE A 433 12.76 -12.70 0.69
CA PHE A 433 13.26 -11.87 1.79
C PHE A 433 14.64 -11.27 1.51
N TRP A 434 15.00 -11.23 0.22
CA TRP A 434 16.23 -10.63 -0.24
C TRP A 434 15.98 -9.87 -1.53
N GLY A 435 15.97 -8.54 -1.45
CA GLY A 435 15.67 -7.69 -2.61
C GLY A 435 14.18 -7.43 -2.86
N GLN A 436 13.24 -8.29 -2.41
CA GLN A 436 11.81 -8.02 -2.55
C GLN A 436 11.20 -7.47 -1.25
N ASN A 437 11.42 -8.14 -0.13
CA ASN A 437 10.95 -7.70 1.18
C ASN A 437 12.12 -7.61 2.15
N PRO A 438 12.06 -6.76 3.21
CA PRO A 438 13.08 -6.75 4.24
C PRO A 438 13.23 -8.13 4.89
N PRO A 439 14.46 -8.55 5.22
CA PRO A 439 14.66 -9.64 6.16
C PRO A 439 13.88 -9.42 7.47
N HIS A 440 13.35 -10.48 8.06
CA HIS A 440 12.50 -10.40 9.26
C HIS A 440 13.03 -9.48 10.38
N PRO A 441 14.34 -9.50 10.74
CA PRO A 441 14.85 -8.61 11.78
C PRO A 441 14.81 -7.11 11.44
N LEU A 442 14.60 -6.78 10.17
CA LEU A 442 14.50 -5.38 9.70
C LEU A 442 13.05 -4.94 9.42
N LEU A 443 12.09 -5.86 9.51
CA LEU A 443 10.70 -5.60 9.14
C LEU A 443 10.10 -4.50 10.01
N GLU A 444 10.13 -4.63 11.32
CA GLU A 444 9.53 -3.67 12.25
C GLU A 444 10.06 -2.25 12.03
N ARG A 445 11.38 -2.11 11.84
CA ARG A 445 12.00 -0.82 11.50
C ARG A 445 11.45 -0.25 10.19
N GLU A 446 11.21 -1.10 9.20
CA GLU A 446 10.63 -0.66 7.91
C GLU A 446 9.18 -0.19 8.07
N LEU A 447 8.41 -0.83 8.96
CA LEU A 447 7.03 -0.41 9.28
C LEU A 447 7.02 0.95 9.97
N GLU A 448 7.84 1.14 10.99
CA GLU A 448 7.90 2.36 11.80
C GLU A 448 8.30 3.60 10.98
N VAL A 449 9.26 3.45 10.07
CA VAL A 449 9.79 4.57 9.28
C VAL A 449 8.75 5.23 8.38
N GLN A 450 7.63 4.55 8.09
CA GLN A 450 6.56 5.09 7.24
C GLN A 450 5.57 5.99 7.98
N ILE A 451 5.45 5.81 9.29
CA ILE A 451 4.40 6.46 10.10
C ILE A 451 4.43 8.00 10.03
N PRO A 452 5.58 8.68 10.17
CA PRO A 452 5.60 10.13 10.13
C PRO A 452 5.06 10.72 8.82
N TRP A 453 5.36 10.06 7.68
CA TRP A 453 4.85 10.52 6.38
C TRP A 453 3.35 10.23 6.21
N PHE A 454 2.85 9.09 6.70
CA PHE A 454 1.43 8.77 6.66
C PHE A 454 0.60 9.78 7.47
N LEU A 455 1.09 10.15 8.65
CA LEU A 455 0.48 11.22 9.45
C LEU A 455 0.49 12.56 8.72
N TYR A 456 1.64 12.94 8.15
CA TYR A 456 1.75 14.16 7.36
C TYR A 456 0.74 14.16 6.20
N MET A 457 0.62 13.06 5.44
CA MET A 457 -0.33 12.97 4.33
C MET A 457 -1.79 13.10 4.80
N ALA A 458 -2.14 12.47 5.91
CA ALA A 458 -3.49 12.55 6.49
C ALA A 458 -3.88 13.99 6.85
N GLU A 459 -2.93 14.79 7.33
CA GLU A 459 -3.14 16.20 7.67
C GLU A 459 -3.35 17.10 6.44
N GLN A 460 -2.92 16.64 5.24
CA GLN A 460 -3.03 17.46 4.03
C GLN A 460 -4.44 17.46 3.40
N THR A 461 -5.36 16.63 3.88
CA THR A 461 -6.72 16.55 3.32
C THR A 461 -7.45 17.90 3.34
N PRO A 462 -8.39 18.17 2.40
CA PRO A 462 -9.29 19.32 2.51
C PRO A 462 -10.09 19.22 3.81
N MET A 463 -10.46 20.36 4.39
CA MET A 463 -11.25 20.37 5.62
C MET A 463 -12.15 21.61 5.66
N LEU A 464 -13.45 21.40 5.58
CA LEU A 464 -14.42 22.48 5.65
C LEU A 464 -14.69 22.91 7.10
N GLU A 465 -14.99 24.19 7.23
CA GLU A 465 -15.49 24.83 8.46
C GLU A 465 -16.64 25.76 8.09
N VAL A 466 -17.63 25.91 8.98
CA VAL A 466 -18.72 26.83 8.84
C VAL A 466 -18.87 27.65 10.12
N ASP A 467 -18.90 28.98 9.99
CA ASP A 467 -19.16 29.86 11.13
C ASP A 467 -20.61 29.77 11.62
N GLU A 468 -20.83 30.21 12.85
CA GLU A 468 -22.17 30.51 13.32
C GLU A 468 -22.80 31.58 12.41
N PRO A 469 -24.01 31.35 11.85
CA PRO A 469 -24.65 32.30 10.96
C PRO A 469 -24.92 33.64 11.64
N SER A 470 -24.57 34.75 10.97
CA SER A 470 -24.96 36.07 11.47
C SER A 470 -26.34 36.45 10.95
N VAL A 471 -27.14 37.12 11.80
CA VAL A 471 -28.53 37.49 11.50
C VAL A 471 -28.73 38.96 11.74
N GLU A 472 -29.21 39.68 10.70
CA GLU A 472 -29.54 41.10 10.78
C GLU A 472 -30.97 41.33 10.29
N ALA A 473 -31.76 42.16 10.99
CA ALA A 473 -33.10 42.50 10.55
C ALA A 473 -33.03 43.40 9.30
N VAL A 474 -33.88 43.12 8.30
CA VAL A 474 -33.96 43.94 7.09
C VAL A 474 -34.87 45.13 7.35
N GLU A 475 -34.34 46.35 7.27
CA GLU A 475 -35.07 47.56 7.57
C GLU A 475 -36.29 47.71 6.63
N GLY A 476 -37.45 47.87 7.21
CA GLY A 476 -38.71 48.04 6.47
C GLY A 476 -39.33 46.77 5.89
N ALA A 477 -38.75 45.59 6.14
CA ALA A 477 -39.25 44.31 5.60
C ALA A 477 -39.95 43.40 6.64
N GLY A 478 -40.39 43.95 7.76
CA GLY A 478 -41.17 43.23 8.79
C GLY A 478 -40.35 42.13 9.47
N GLU A 479 -40.83 40.89 9.42
CA GLU A 479 -40.20 39.70 10.00
C GLU A 479 -39.13 39.07 9.09
N THR A 480 -38.52 39.85 8.20
CA THR A 480 -37.47 39.37 7.31
C THR A 480 -36.08 39.72 7.84
N PHE A 481 -35.21 38.71 7.81
CA PHE A 481 -33.84 38.81 8.27
C PHE A 481 -32.84 38.45 7.16
N GLU A 482 -31.74 39.14 7.14
CA GLU A 482 -30.57 38.77 6.34
C GLU A 482 -29.73 37.79 7.19
N VAL A 483 -29.52 36.60 6.63
CA VAL A 483 -28.68 35.56 7.25
C VAL A 483 -27.43 35.42 6.38
N ARG A 484 -26.27 35.56 7.00
CA ARG A 484 -24.99 35.34 6.34
C ARG A 484 -24.35 34.07 6.86
N VAL A 485 -23.93 33.19 5.95
CA VAL A 485 -23.25 31.94 6.23
C VAL A 485 -21.86 31.99 5.61
N THR A 486 -20.81 31.93 6.43
CA THR A 486 -19.42 31.91 5.97
C THR A 486 -18.90 30.49 6.06
N VAL A 487 -18.32 30.02 4.93
CA VAL A 487 -17.73 28.69 4.77
C VAL A 487 -16.28 28.83 4.41
N ARG A 488 -15.40 28.08 5.05
CA ARG A 488 -13.94 28.08 4.79
C ARG A 488 -13.45 26.66 4.50
N ASN A 489 -12.38 26.57 3.75
CA ASN A 489 -11.52 25.40 3.73
C ASN A 489 -10.26 25.70 4.58
N ILE A 490 -10.17 25.07 5.74
CA ILE A 490 -9.04 25.22 6.66
C ILE A 490 -7.94 24.17 6.41
N GLY A 491 -8.22 23.16 5.55
CA GLY A 491 -7.26 22.14 5.15
C GLY A 491 -6.17 22.66 4.21
N PHE A 492 -5.17 21.81 3.96
CA PHE A 492 -4.07 22.15 3.04
C PHE A 492 -4.50 22.04 1.58
N LEU A 493 -5.11 20.90 1.19
CA LEU A 493 -5.60 20.68 -0.16
C LEU A 493 -6.89 21.49 -0.44
N PRO A 494 -7.12 21.93 -1.69
CA PRO A 494 -8.39 22.52 -2.10
C PRO A 494 -9.51 21.46 -2.09
N THR A 495 -10.76 21.90 -2.07
CA THR A 495 -11.92 20.99 -2.04
C THR A 495 -12.12 20.14 -3.30
N ASN A 496 -11.47 20.49 -4.42
CA ASN A 496 -11.35 19.66 -5.64
C ASN A 496 -10.15 18.70 -5.60
N VAL A 497 -9.25 18.83 -4.64
CA VAL A 497 -7.98 18.11 -4.43
C VAL A 497 -6.94 18.42 -5.51
N THR A 498 -7.28 18.29 -6.81
CA THR A 498 -6.40 18.48 -7.98
C THR A 498 -7.07 19.35 -9.02
N GLU A 499 -6.30 19.93 -9.95
CA GLU A 499 -6.85 20.60 -11.14
C GLU A 499 -7.69 19.63 -11.99
N ARG A 500 -7.30 18.37 -12.01
CA ARG A 500 -8.10 17.30 -12.63
C ARG A 500 -9.50 17.21 -12.03
N GLY A 501 -9.65 17.45 -10.73
CA GLY A 501 -10.93 17.48 -10.03
C GLY A 501 -11.89 18.57 -10.55
N LEU A 502 -11.37 19.66 -11.13
CA LEU A 502 -12.16 20.74 -11.72
C LEU A 502 -12.67 20.43 -13.13
N VAL A 503 -12.06 19.48 -13.83
CA VAL A 503 -12.38 19.19 -15.23
C VAL A 503 -13.71 18.47 -15.30
N GLY A 504 -14.70 19.11 -15.93
CA GLY A 504 -15.96 18.46 -16.28
C GLY A 504 -15.76 17.44 -17.42
N ARG A 505 -16.63 16.43 -17.48
CA ARG A 505 -16.70 15.56 -18.65
C ARG A 505 -17.37 16.32 -19.79
N GLU A 506 -16.67 16.49 -20.90
CA GLU A 506 -17.25 16.93 -22.14
C GLU A 506 -17.93 15.71 -22.81
N GLU A 507 -19.22 15.83 -23.09
CA GLU A 507 -19.98 14.82 -23.82
C GLU A 507 -19.78 15.02 -25.31
N ASP A 508 -20.11 14.03 -26.14
CA ASP A 508 -19.97 14.05 -27.60
C ASP A 508 -20.74 15.20 -28.27
N ASP A 509 -21.72 15.79 -27.57
CA ASP A 509 -22.51 16.94 -28.03
C ASP A 509 -21.92 18.30 -27.60
N GLY A 510 -20.74 18.31 -26.95
CA GLY A 510 -20.09 19.52 -26.44
C GLY A 510 -20.67 20.06 -25.14
N THR A 511 -21.57 19.33 -24.48
CA THR A 511 -22.04 19.69 -23.13
C THR A 511 -21.04 19.26 -22.08
N VAL A 512 -20.68 20.17 -21.16
CA VAL A 512 -19.83 19.84 -20.00
C VAL A 512 -20.75 19.38 -18.89
N ARG A 513 -20.67 18.09 -18.58
CA ARG A 513 -21.32 17.53 -17.40
C ARG A 513 -20.46 17.73 -16.14
N LEU A 514 -21.00 17.34 -14.99
CA LEU A 514 -20.46 17.50 -13.66
C LEU A 514 -18.93 17.38 -13.59
N GLN A 515 -18.32 18.24 -12.80
CA GLN A 515 -16.89 18.16 -12.45
C GLN A 515 -16.57 16.82 -11.84
N VAL A 516 -15.32 16.37 -11.96
CA VAL A 516 -14.86 15.08 -11.39
C VAL A 516 -15.03 15.06 -9.88
N ALA A 517 -14.69 16.17 -9.20
CA ALA A 517 -15.02 16.40 -7.79
C ALA A 517 -16.26 17.29 -7.66
N GLU A 518 -17.19 16.95 -6.78
CA GLU A 518 -18.38 17.76 -6.54
C GLU A 518 -18.05 19.00 -5.68
N PRO A 519 -18.42 20.21 -6.13
CA PRO A 519 -18.24 21.40 -5.30
C PRO A 519 -19.17 21.38 -4.07
N PRO A 520 -18.78 22.01 -2.95
CA PRO A 520 -19.56 22.01 -1.72
C PRO A 520 -20.96 22.56 -1.89
N LEU A 521 -21.91 21.97 -1.18
CA LEU A 521 -23.32 22.35 -1.12
C LEU A 521 -23.67 22.94 0.25
N VAL A 522 -24.05 24.21 0.29
CA VAL A 522 -24.56 24.86 1.51
C VAL A 522 -26.06 24.71 1.57
N VAL A 523 -26.58 24.25 2.72
CA VAL A 523 -27.99 24.11 3.02
C VAL A 523 -28.30 24.95 4.25
N LEU A 524 -29.20 25.94 4.12
CA LEU A 524 -29.75 26.68 5.24
C LEU A 524 -31.05 26.00 5.69
N GLU A 525 -30.98 25.28 6.79
CA GLU A 525 -32.17 24.70 7.45
C GLU A 525 -32.90 25.82 8.22
N VAL A 526 -34.21 25.94 8.01
CA VAL A 526 -35.06 26.96 8.67
C VAL A 526 -36.25 26.26 9.29
N GLU A 527 -36.44 26.39 10.59
CA GLU A 527 -37.61 25.92 11.30
C GLU A 527 -38.44 27.13 11.79
N GLY A 528 -39.76 27.14 11.56
CA GLY A 528 -40.65 28.26 11.91
C GLY A 528 -40.47 29.48 11.01
N GLY A 529 -39.89 29.32 9.82
CA GLY A 529 -39.69 30.35 8.80
C GLY A 529 -39.40 29.78 7.42
N GLU A 530 -39.10 30.63 6.47
CA GLU A 530 -38.67 30.20 5.11
C GLU A 530 -37.65 31.15 4.46
N VAL A 531 -36.86 30.63 3.54
CA VAL A 531 -35.98 31.43 2.66
C VAL A 531 -36.81 32.06 1.54
N VAL A 532 -36.77 33.41 1.41
CA VAL A 532 -37.61 34.16 0.49
C VAL A 532 -36.89 34.74 -0.72
N ASP A 533 -35.56 34.68 -0.79
CA ASP A 533 -34.72 35.22 -1.87
C ASP A 533 -34.16 34.15 -2.80
N GLY A 534 -34.78 32.98 -2.87
CA GLY A 534 -34.34 31.89 -3.75
C GLY A 534 -34.34 30.53 -3.06
N TYR A 535 -33.27 29.75 -3.27
CA TYR A 535 -33.18 28.40 -2.74
C TYR A 535 -32.40 28.36 -1.41
N HIS A 536 -32.92 27.60 -0.46
CA HIS A 536 -32.22 27.28 0.80
C HIS A 536 -31.01 26.35 0.61
N ARG A 537 -30.81 25.80 -0.61
CA ARG A 537 -29.70 24.93 -1.00
C ARG A 537 -28.94 25.63 -2.13
N ARG A 538 -27.64 25.88 -1.92
CA ARG A 538 -26.79 26.57 -2.91
C ARG A 538 -25.44 25.86 -3.03
N ARG A 539 -25.10 25.41 -4.25
CA ARG A 539 -23.73 24.98 -4.54
C ARG A 539 -22.85 26.23 -4.57
N ILE A 540 -21.68 26.13 -3.94
CA ILE A 540 -20.62 27.12 -4.01
C ILE A 540 -19.52 26.59 -4.93
N GLY A 541 -18.62 27.45 -5.40
CA GLY A 541 -17.41 26.98 -6.10
C GLY A 541 -16.53 26.14 -5.16
N HIS A 542 -15.55 25.46 -5.72
CA HIS A 542 -14.51 24.86 -4.92
C HIS A 542 -13.74 25.94 -4.14
N LEU A 543 -13.29 25.60 -2.94
CA LEU A 543 -12.52 26.48 -2.07
C LEU A 543 -11.05 26.07 -2.09
N ALA A 544 -10.17 27.05 -2.27
CA ALA A 544 -8.73 26.86 -2.13
C ALA A 544 -8.39 26.36 -0.70
N GLY A 545 -7.28 25.61 -0.58
CA GLY A 545 -6.72 25.23 0.69
C GLY A 545 -5.53 26.10 1.10
N GLY A 546 -4.69 25.58 2.01
CA GLY A 546 -3.40 26.18 2.38
C GLY A 546 -2.32 25.99 1.33
N SER A 547 -2.53 25.12 0.35
CA SER A 547 -1.59 24.82 -0.72
C SER A 547 -1.36 26.03 -1.65
N PRO A 548 -0.10 26.36 -1.96
CA PRO A 548 0.20 27.40 -2.94
C PRO A 548 -0.05 26.95 -4.40
N PHE A 549 -0.39 25.69 -4.62
CA PHE A 549 -0.59 25.06 -5.93
C PHE A 549 -2.07 24.95 -6.33
N SER A 550 -2.97 25.66 -5.64
CA SER A 550 -4.41 25.63 -5.92
C SER A 550 -4.80 26.62 -7.04
N ALA A 551 -4.06 26.68 -8.15
CA ALA A 551 -4.40 27.52 -9.28
C ALA A 551 -5.78 27.10 -9.85
N GLY A 552 -6.57 28.04 -10.34
CA GLY A 552 -7.90 27.80 -10.86
C GLY A 552 -9.02 27.70 -9.81
N VAL A 553 -8.69 27.59 -8.53
CA VAL A 553 -9.64 27.67 -7.43
C VAL A 553 -9.53 29.03 -6.77
N GLY A 554 -10.67 29.67 -6.52
CA GLY A 554 -10.76 31.04 -6.02
C GLY A 554 -10.30 31.21 -4.56
N ASP A 555 -11.18 31.76 -3.75
CA ASP A 555 -10.87 32.07 -2.36
C ASP A 555 -10.95 30.83 -1.45
N ARG A 556 -10.27 30.88 -0.31
CA ARG A 556 -10.40 29.88 0.77
C ARG A 556 -11.71 29.98 1.53
N GLU A 557 -12.42 31.09 1.37
CA GLU A 557 -13.60 31.45 2.12
C GLU A 557 -14.66 32.06 1.20
N ILE A 558 -15.92 31.75 1.47
CA ILE A 558 -17.06 32.40 0.82
C ILE A 558 -18.15 32.71 1.86
N THR A 559 -18.77 33.88 1.72
CA THR A 559 -19.97 34.23 2.52
C THR A 559 -21.20 34.25 1.63
N LEU A 560 -22.18 33.42 1.95
CA LEU A 560 -23.48 33.41 1.32
C LEU A 560 -24.47 34.28 2.11
N ARG A 561 -25.36 34.93 1.37
CA ARG A 561 -26.44 35.72 1.92
C ARG A 561 -27.76 35.03 1.60
N PHE A 562 -28.64 34.92 2.60
CA PHE A 562 -30.01 34.42 2.47
C PHE A 562 -30.96 35.46 3.11
N LEU A 563 -32.13 35.64 2.52
CA LEU A 563 -33.23 36.36 3.16
C LEU A 563 -34.22 35.33 3.74
N VAL A 564 -34.48 35.42 5.04
CA VAL A 564 -35.34 34.50 5.77
C VAL A 564 -36.49 35.26 6.39
N GLU A 565 -37.73 34.88 6.04
CA GLU A 565 -38.93 35.37 6.68
C GLU A 565 -39.27 34.50 7.90
N ARG A 566 -39.35 35.09 9.10
CA ARG A 566 -39.82 34.41 10.31
C ARG A 566 -41.35 34.32 10.26
N ARG A 567 -41.90 33.11 10.42
CA ARG A 567 -43.32 32.85 10.41
C ARG A 567 -43.88 32.49 11.77
N GLU A 568 -43.02 31.99 12.64
CA GLU A 568 -43.37 31.54 14.00
C GLU A 568 -42.44 32.14 15.05
N PRO A 569 -42.95 32.48 16.25
CA PRO A 569 -42.08 32.84 17.36
C PRO A 569 -41.14 31.69 17.72
N GLY A 570 -39.85 32.02 17.93
CA GLY A 570 -38.86 31.01 18.26
C GLY A 570 -38.28 30.26 17.06
N ALA A 571 -38.52 30.76 15.83
CA ALA A 571 -37.91 30.22 14.62
C ALA A 571 -36.38 30.09 14.76
N THR A 572 -35.82 29.03 14.18
CA THR A 572 -34.41 28.72 14.25
C THR A 572 -33.82 28.47 12.88
N ILE A 573 -32.51 28.68 12.77
CA ILE A 573 -31.71 28.37 11.57
C ILE A 573 -30.47 27.56 11.94
N ARG A 574 -30.00 26.75 10.98
CA ARG A 574 -28.72 26.05 11.00
C ARG A 574 -28.13 26.04 9.59
N ALA A 575 -26.85 26.27 9.47
CA ALA A 575 -26.15 26.04 8.21
C ALA A 575 -25.49 24.64 8.23
N THR A 576 -25.72 23.89 7.15
CA THR A 576 -25.03 22.61 6.90
C THR A 576 -24.30 22.74 5.57
N VAL A 577 -23.02 22.35 5.55
CA VAL A 577 -22.20 22.35 4.35
C VAL A 577 -21.77 20.93 4.04
N HIS A 578 -22.19 20.41 2.91
CA HIS A 578 -21.81 19.09 2.42
C HIS A 578 -20.67 19.23 1.42
N GLY A 579 -19.48 18.76 1.74
CA GLY A 579 -18.35 18.70 0.84
C GLY A 579 -17.97 17.26 0.53
N GLU A 580 -17.84 16.92 -0.75
CA GLU A 580 -17.45 15.56 -1.17
C GLU A 580 -16.09 15.17 -0.58
N LYS A 581 -15.09 16.07 -0.70
CA LYS A 581 -13.70 15.81 -0.25
C LYS A 581 -13.35 16.49 1.08
N GLY A 582 -14.04 17.57 1.41
CA GLY A 582 -13.74 18.39 2.60
C GLY A 582 -14.59 18.07 3.83
N GLY A 583 -15.43 17.03 3.72
CA GLY A 583 -16.34 16.62 4.78
C GLY A 583 -17.63 17.43 4.89
N THR A 584 -18.51 17.04 5.82
CA THR A 584 -19.77 17.72 6.13
C THR A 584 -19.67 18.42 7.47
N VAL A 585 -19.90 19.72 7.50
CA VAL A 585 -19.84 20.53 8.72
C VAL A 585 -21.16 21.24 8.97
N ARG A 586 -21.46 21.51 10.25
CA ARG A 586 -22.71 22.10 10.70
C ARG A 586 -22.42 23.22 11.70
N SER A 587 -23.10 24.36 11.53
CA SER A 587 -23.12 25.38 12.58
C SER A 587 -24.00 24.95 13.75
N ASP A 588 -23.90 25.65 14.87
CA ASP A 588 -24.92 25.60 15.88
C ASP A 588 -26.28 26.04 15.34
N ARG A 589 -27.36 25.58 16.00
CA ARG A 589 -28.70 26.02 15.71
C ARG A 589 -28.96 27.30 16.51
N ILE A 590 -29.24 28.40 15.84
CA ILE A 590 -29.48 29.71 16.46
C ILE A 590 -30.92 30.17 16.23
N HIS A 591 -31.41 31.01 17.13
CA HIS A 591 -32.74 31.61 17.01
C HIS A 591 -32.71 32.84 16.11
N LEU A 592 -33.77 33.00 15.29
CA LEU A 592 -34.06 34.28 14.65
C LEU A 592 -34.57 35.27 15.68
N PRO A 593 -34.03 36.48 15.72
CA PRO A 593 -34.42 37.50 16.71
C PRO A 593 -35.90 37.83 16.76
#